data_74f2ed5049305acd4449c84f9bcef866
#
_entry.id   74f2ed5049305acd4449c84f9bcef866
#
_cell.length_a   1.000
_cell.length_b   1.000
_cell.length_c   1.000
_cell.angle_alpha   90.00
_cell.angle_beta   90.00
_cell.angle_gamma   90.00
#
_symmetry.space_group_name_H-M   'P 1'
#
loop_
_entity.id
_entity.type
_entity.pdbx_description
1 polymer ?
#
loop_
_entity_poly.entity_id
_entity_poly.type
_entity_poly.pdbx_seq_one_letter_code
_entity_poly.pdbx_strand_id
1 'polypeptide(L)'
;MKIENFDTGLKGQEDINNIIISPEENYNNKKRVRKYLKNIIHQGPSKLDDNLNRYFSNDVKVNCFHPINEFVGIDKFKNNFWLPLFQSFPDLERREQVVIGGTFRDKIQVGSISTLSGIFKKNWLGIKPNNKMVNLRCCEIHEIKHDKIVESHILIDVMDLIFQTGVFPIHKSRGSEGIWLNPINTNGVDFFEKNPEVSKFNLDQGLTMQRSLNIKPELDSTSDEDLKLKLLDHPQAEFWHEKMIWYGPSGIGTARSLEGFVDNHQLPFRKTFKERNYWKLGHYSELGDGKFSLTAGWHSIQAKYGSNDWLGYPQNNKNVTMRVMDFYHHDEGKIRENWVPIDIAHILKQIDIDVFDMIKKL
;
A
#
# COMPACT_ATOMS: atom_id res chain seq x y z
N MET A 1 24.29 -15.86 -10.08
CA MET A 1 23.57 -17.04 -9.53
C MET A 1 22.18 -17.01 -10.11
N LYS A 2 21.75 -18.04 -10.86
CA LYS A 2 20.44 -18.00 -11.51
C LYS A 2 19.34 -18.08 -10.44
N ILE A 3 18.40 -17.17 -10.47
CA ILE A 3 17.26 -17.04 -9.54
C ILE A 3 16.31 -18.24 -9.62
N GLU A 4 16.46 -19.09 -10.65
CA GLU A 4 15.59 -20.24 -10.98
C GLU A 4 15.47 -21.34 -9.90
N ASN A 5 16.35 -21.37 -8.89
CA ASN A 5 16.43 -22.44 -7.89
C ASN A 5 16.04 -22.03 -6.47
N PHE A 6 15.41 -20.86 -6.28
CA PHE A 6 14.93 -20.48 -4.96
C PHE A 6 13.56 -21.11 -4.70
N ASP A 7 13.49 -21.97 -3.69
CA ASP A 7 12.22 -22.44 -3.11
C ASP A 7 11.57 -21.25 -2.39
N THR A 8 10.67 -20.57 -3.10
CA THR A 8 10.04 -19.32 -2.66
C THR A 8 8.91 -19.54 -1.67
N GLY A 9 8.63 -20.78 -1.25
CA GLY A 9 7.46 -21.11 -0.45
C GLY A 9 6.13 -20.97 -1.22
N LEU A 10 6.18 -20.66 -2.51
CA LEU A 10 5.02 -20.51 -3.40
C LEU A 10 4.54 -21.82 -4.00
N LYS A 11 5.07 -22.97 -3.55
CA LYS A 11 4.54 -24.29 -3.92
C LYS A 11 3.08 -24.36 -3.49
N GLY A 12 2.18 -24.35 -4.46
CA GLY A 12 0.72 -24.40 -4.27
C GLY A 12 -0.05 -23.22 -4.88
N GLN A 13 0.62 -22.22 -5.46
CA GLN A 13 -0.05 -21.15 -6.20
C GLN A 13 -0.18 -21.44 -7.71
N GLU A 14 0.57 -22.40 -8.25
CA GLU A 14 0.62 -22.70 -9.69
C GLU A 14 -0.64 -23.39 -10.24
N ASP A 15 -1.47 -24.02 -9.39
CA ASP A 15 -2.66 -24.79 -9.80
C ASP A 15 -4.01 -24.07 -9.58
N ILE A 16 -4.01 -22.78 -9.25
CA ILE A 16 -5.25 -22.05 -9.06
C ILE A 16 -5.70 -21.50 -10.41
N ASN A 17 -6.86 -21.99 -10.89
CA ASN A 17 -7.50 -21.47 -12.10
C ASN A 17 -7.77 -19.97 -11.94
N ASN A 18 -6.95 -19.15 -12.57
CA ASN A 18 -7.19 -17.72 -12.66
C ASN A 18 -8.34 -17.46 -13.63
N ILE A 19 -9.27 -16.62 -13.23
CA ILE A 19 -10.26 -16.08 -14.17
C ILE A 19 -9.49 -15.25 -15.22
N ILE A 20 -9.82 -15.47 -16.49
CA ILE A 20 -9.28 -14.68 -17.60
C ILE A 20 -10.36 -13.71 -18.05
N ILE A 21 -10.05 -12.42 -18.06
CA ILE A 21 -10.91 -11.36 -18.60
C ILE A 21 -10.24 -10.71 -19.83
N SER A 22 -11.06 -10.19 -20.74
CA SER A 22 -10.53 -9.45 -21.87
C SER A 22 -9.94 -8.10 -21.46
N PRO A 23 -9.03 -7.51 -22.27
CA PRO A 23 -8.54 -6.16 -22.03
C PRO A 23 -9.66 -5.11 -21.92
N GLU A 24 -10.72 -5.24 -22.73
CA GLU A 24 -11.90 -4.38 -22.70
C GLU A 24 -12.67 -4.51 -21.39
N GLU A 25 -12.86 -5.74 -20.91
CA GLU A 25 -13.51 -6.00 -19.63
C GLU A 25 -12.70 -5.44 -18.47
N ASN A 26 -11.38 -5.62 -18.47
CA ASN A 26 -10.48 -5.03 -17.49
C ASN A 26 -10.60 -3.49 -17.46
N TYR A 27 -10.55 -2.86 -18.61
CA TYR A 27 -10.70 -1.41 -18.74
C TYR A 27 -12.07 -0.92 -18.24
N ASN A 28 -13.14 -1.65 -18.58
CA ASN A 28 -14.50 -1.33 -18.10
C ASN A 28 -14.64 -1.48 -16.59
N ASN A 29 -14.01 -2.47 -15.99
CA ASN A 29 -13.97 -2.66 -14.54
C ASN A 29 -13.26 -1.50 -13.83
N LYS A 30 -12.11 -1.04 -14.35
CA LYS A 30 -11.45 0.18 -13.85
C LYS A 30 -12.37 1.39 -13.89
N LYS A 31 -13.01 1.66 -15.03
CA LYS A 31 -13.96 2.77 -15.20
C LYS A 31 -15.14 2.68 -14.23
N ARG A 32 -15.65 1.47 -14.00
CA ARG A 32 -16.77 1.19 -13.09
C ARG A 32 -16.40 1.55 -11.65
N VAL A 33 -15.31 1.02 -11.12
CA VAL A 33 -14.87 1.31 -9.73
C VAL A 33 -14.57 2.80 -9.56
N ARG A 34 -13.85 3.41 -10.50
CA ARG A 34 -13.61 4.86 -10.48
C ARG A 34 -14.89 5.67 -10.41
N LYS A 35 -15.89 5.32 -11.22
CA LYS A 35 -17.20 5.98 -11.20
C LYS A 35 -17.87 5.84 -9.82
N TYR A 36 -17.81 4.66 -9.20
CA TYR A 36 -18.42 4.41 -7.90
C TYR A 36 -17.80 5.29 -6.82
N LEU A 37 -16.47 5.25 -6.70
CA LEU A 37 -15.73 6.04 -5.71
C LEU A 37 -15.87 7.55 -5.94
N LYS A 38 -15.80 7.98 -7.20
CA LYS A 38 -16.02 9.38 -7.56
C LYS A 38 -17.42 9.88 -7.18
N ASN A 39 -18.45 9.07 -7.44
CA ASN A 39 -19.82 9.44 -7.10
C ASN A 39 -20.03 9.56 -5.59
N ILE A 40 -19.47 8.64 -4.79
CA ILE A 40 -19.57 8.70 -3.33
C ILE A 40 -18.98 10.02 -2.81
N ILE A 41 -17.78 10.37 -3.26
CA ILE A 41 -17.11 11.62 -2.84
C ILE A 41 -17.88 12.86 -3.34
N HIS A 42 -18.20 12.90 -4.63
CA HIS A 42 -18.82 14.08 -5.26
C HIS A 42 -20.24 14.38 -4.74
N GLN A 43 -21.03 13.33 -4.50
CA GLN A 43 -22.40 13.47 -4.01
C GLN A 43 -22.47 13.61 -2.49
N GLY A 44 -21.42 13.20 -1.80
CA GLY A 44 -21.22 13.42 -0.37
C GLY A 44 -22.23 12.67 0.52
N PRO A 45 -22.35 13.09 1.79
CA PRO A 45 -23.13 12.37 2.79
C PRO A 45 -24.63 12.31 2.50
N SER A 46 -25.20 13.26 1.77
CA SER A 46 -26.63 13.30 1.45
C SER A 46 -27.09 12.18 0.53
N LYS A 47 -26.18 11.60 -0.27
CA LYS A 47 -26.41 10.48 -1.19
C LYS A 47 -25.64 9.23 -0.83
N LEU A 48 -25.06 9.20 0.35
CA LEU A 48 -24.19 8.10 0.75
C LEU A 48 -24.92 6.76 0.80
N ASP A 49 -26.13 6.70 1.37
CA ASP A 49 -26.91 5.46 1.44
C ASP A 49 -27.29 4.95 0.04
N ASP A 50 -27.74 5.83 -0.84
CA ASP A 50 -28.08 5.48 -2.22
C ASP A 50 -26.87 4.90 -2.95
N ASN A 51 -25.70 5.53 -2.80
CA ASN A 51 -24.46 5.11 -3.43
C ASN A 51 -23.92 3.79 -2.87
N LEU A 52 -23.90 3.64 -1.55
CA LEU A 52 -23.43 2.40 -0.93
C LEU A 52 -24.31 1.22 -1.33
N ASN A 53 -25.63 1.35 -1.23
CA ASN A 53 -26.57 0.29 -1.64
C ASN A 53 -26.46 -0.04 -3.14
N ARG A 54 -26.17 0.94 -3.98
CA ARG A 54 -26.03 0.76 -5.43
C ARG A 54 -24.74 0.06 -5.82
N TYR A 55 -23.62 0.43 -5.19
CA TYR A 55 -22.29 0.06 -5.65
C TYR A 55 -21.64 -1.06 -4.85
N PHE A 56 -22.09 -1.30 -3.62
CA PHE A 56 -21.53 -2.34 -2.76
C PHE A 56 -22.54 -3.44 -2.47
N SER A 57 -22.02 -4.62 -2.14
CA SER A 57 -22.80 -5.71 -1.57
C SER A 57 -23.24 -5.36 -0.15
N ASN A 58 -24.42 -5.80 0.27
CA ASN A 58 -24.89 -5.55 1.64
C ASN A 58 -23.95 -6.14 2.70
N ASP A 59 -23.31 -7.25 2.38
CA ASP A 59 -22.36 -8.00 3.19
C ASP A 59 -20.91 -7.72 2.80
N VAL A 60 -20.63 -6.55 2.21
CA VAL A 60 -19.28 -6.15 1.81
C VAL A 60 -18.27 -6.36 2.93
N LYS A 61 -17.18 -7.04 2.63
CA LYS A 61 -16.04 -7.17 3.54
C LYS A 61 -15.14 -5.96 3.40
N VAL A 62 -14.80 -5.31 4.50
CA VAL A 62 -13.94 -4.12 4.52
C VAL A 62 -12.77 -4.36 5.44
N ASN A 63 -11.58 -4.29 4.87
CA ASN A 63 -10.30 -4.39 5.54
C ASN A 63 -9.66 -3.00 5.51
N CYS A 64 -9.68 -2.29 6.63
CA CYS A 64 -9.14 -0.95 6.76
C CYS A 64 -7.86 -0.93 7.59
N PHE A 65 -7.11 0.15 7.43
CA PHE A 65 -5.98 0.50 8.29
C PHE A 65 -6.39 0.62 9.76
N HIS A 66 -5.41 0.52 10.67
CA HIS A 66 -5.62 0.77 12.09
C HIS A 66 -5.86 2.29 12.34
N PRO A 67 -6.85 2.70 13.17
CA PRO A 67 -7.61 1.92 14.15
C PRO A 67 -8.98 1.44 13.66
N ILE A 68 -9.37 1.64 12.40
CA ILE A 68 -10.67 1.22 11.86
C ILE A 68 -10.75 -0.31 11.78
N ASN A 69 -9.69 -0.96 11.26
CA ASN A 69 -9.57 -2.41 11.12
C ASN A 69 -10.67 -3.06 10.25
N GLU A 70 -10.96 -4.34 10.49
CA GLU A 70 -11.84 -5.15 9.66
C GLU A 70 -13.29 -5.14 10.17
N PHE A 71 -14.23 -5.14 9.24
CA PHE A 71 -15.65 -5.32 9.52
C PHE A 71 -16.41 -5.82 8.28
N VAL A 72 -17.65 -6.24 8.48
CA VAL A 72 -18.54 -6.71 7.42
C VAL A 72 -19.85 -5.92 7.48
N GLY A 73 -20.34 -5.55 6.30
CA GLY A 73 -21.65 -4.94 6.10
C GLY A 73 -21.60 -3.45 5.82
N ILE A 74 -22.54 -3.05 4.98
CA ILE A 74 -22.66 -1.70 4.42
C ILE A 74 -22.89 -0.64 5.51
N ASP A 75 -23.70 -0.97 6.54
CA ASP A 75 -24.00 -0.05 7.65
C ASP A 75 -22.75 0.26 8.48
N LYS A 76 -21.91 -0.75 8.71
CA LYS A 76 -20.63 -0.52 9.39
C LYS A 76 -19.68 0.29 8.52
N PHE A 77 -19.67 0.04 7.20
CA PHE A 77 -18.84 0.81 6.28
C PHE A 77 -19.25 2.29 6.27
N LYS A 78 -20.56 2.55 6.24
CA LYS A 78 -21.11 3.89 6.38
C LYS A 78 -20.68 4.55 7.69
N ASN A 79 -20.94 3.89 8.82
CA ASN A 79 -20.80 4.51 10.15
C ASN A 79 -19.35 4.57 10.67
N ASN A 80 -18.51 3.59 10.32
CA ASN A 80 -17.13 3.53 10.82
C ASN A 80 -16.12 4.24 9.91
N PHE A 81 -16.46 4.42 8.63
CA PHE A 81 -15.52 5.00 7.65
C PHE A 81 -16.08 6.26 6.99
N TRP A 82 -17.15 6.16 6.18
CA TRP A 82 -17.59 7.25 5.32
C TRP A 82 -18.14 8.46 6.06
N LEU A 83 -19.08 8.26 7.01
CA LEU A 83 -19.66 9.39 7.75
C LEU A 83 -18.63 10.14 8.59
N PRO A 84 -17.75 9.47 9.39
CA PRO A 84 -16.69 10.16 10.09
C PRO A 84 -15.74 10.92 9.16
N LEU A 85 -15.40 10.32 8.00
CA LEU A 85 -14.54 10.96 7.02
C LEU A 85 -15.17 12.26 6.48
N PHE A 86 -16.43 12.21 6.01
CA PHE A 86 -17.13 13.41 5.52
C PHE A 86 -17.37 14.46 6.60
N GLN A 87 -17.61 14.04 7.84
CA GLN A 87 -17.77 14.98 8.95
C GLN A 87 -16.47 15.73 9.25
N SER A 88 -15.34 15.06 9.08
CA SER A 88 -14.02 15.61 9.35
C SER A 88 -13.48 16.44 8.19
N PHE A 89 -13.84 16.08 6.96
CA PHE A 89 -13.43 16.74 5.72
C PHE A 89 -14.67 17.04 4.86
N PRO A 90 -15.41 18.14 5.17
CA PRO A 90 -16.71 18.40 4.52
C PRO A 90 -16.61 18.79 3.03
N ASP A 91 -15.44 19.18 2.56
CA ASP A 91 -15.11 19.53 1.18
C ASP A 91 -14.19 18.52 0.48
N LEU A 92 -14.29 17.25 0.86
CA LEU A 92 -13.39 16.20 0.39
C LEU A 92 -13.42 16.04 -1.13
N GLU A 93 -12.24 16.05 -1.74
CA GLU A 93 -12.00 15.72 -3.14
C GLU A 93 -11.15 14.46 -3.28
N ARG A 94 -11.39 13.67 -4.34
CA ARG A 94 -10.56 12.52 -4.71
C ARG A 94 -9.76 12.83 -5.96
N ARG A 95 -8.44 12.66 -5.88
CA ARG A 95 -7.49 12.83 -6.98
C ARG A 95 -6.78 11.50 -7.22
N GLU A 96 -7.13 10.82 -8.31
CA GLU A 96 -6.54 9.54 -8.68
C GLU A 96 -5.16 9.75 -9.32
N GLN A 97 -4.23 8.88 -8.99
CA GLN A 97 -2.85 8.88 -9.51
C GLN A 97 -2.56 7.63 -10.34
N VAL A 98 -3.00 6.46 -9.85
CA VAL A 98 -2.86 5.17 -10.53
C VAL A 98 -4.13 4.36 -10.35
N VAL A 99 -4.57 3.67 -11.40
CA VAL A 99 -5.69 2.72 -11.35
C VAL A 99 -5.31 1.48 -12.17
N ILE A 100 -5.18 0.35 -11.49
CA ILE A 100 -4.77 -0.94 -12.04
C ILE A 100 -5.95 -1.91 -11.95
N GLY A 101 -6.26 -2.60 -13.03
CA GLY A 101 -7.26 -3.67 -13.04
C GLY A 101 -6.63 -5.01 -13.37
N GLY A 102 -7.33 -6.09 -13.03
CA GLY A 102 -6.90 -7.44 -13.38
C GLY A 102 -7.63 -8.51 -12.62
N THR A 103 -7.12 -9.71 -12.71
CA THR A 103 -7.63 -10.87 -12.00
C THR A 103 -6.52 -11.49 -11.14
N PHE A 104 -6.90 -11.97 -9.99
CA PHE A 104 -6.04 -12.77 -9.14
C PHE A 104 -6.85 -13.95 -8.60
N ARG A 105 -6.44 -15.17 -8.98
CA ARG A 105 -7.20 -16.39 -8.70
C ARG A 105 -8.61 -16.30 -9.33
N ASP A 106 -9.65 -16.48 -8.53
CA ASP A 106 -11.07 -16.40 -8.92
C ASP A 106 -11.69 -15.00 -8.73
N LYS A 107 -10.85 -13.96 -8.54
CA LYS A 107 -11.29 -12.61 -8.20
C LYS A 107 -10.98 -11.63 -9.31
N ILE A 108 -11.95 -10.77 -9.64
CA ILE A 108 -11.75 -9.58 -10.46
C ILE A 108 -11.48 -8.41 -9.50
N GLN A 109 -10.35 -7.74 -9.67
CA GLN A 109 -9.94 -6.70 -8.74
C GLN A 109 -9.54 -5.40 -9.47
N VAL A 110 -9.75 -4.29 -8.78
CA VAL A 110 -9.24 -2.96 -9.19
C VAL A 110 -8.54 -2.33 -8.00
N GLY A 111 -7.25 -2.02 -8.18
CA GLY A 111 -6.43 -1.29 -7.24
C GLY A 111 -6.25 0.16 -7.65
N SER A 112 -6.14 1.08 -6.68
CA SER A 112 -5.89 2.49 -6.96
C SER A 112 -5.03 3.17 -5.92
N ILE A 113 -4.24 4.13 -6.39
CA ILE A 113 -3.59 5.16 -5.58
C ILE A 113 -4.36 6.45 -5.80
N SER A 114 -4.74 7.12 -4.72
CA SER A 114 -5.39 8.42 -4.76
C SER A 114 -4.94 9.30 -3.60
N THR A 115 -5.10 10.60 -3.79
CA THR A 115 -5.03 11.59 -2.72
C THR A 115 -6.44 12.08 -2.44
N LEU A 116 -6.88 11.98 -1.19
CA LEU A 116 -8.11 12.61 -0.72
C LEU A 116 -7.71 13.95 -0.10
N SER A 117 -8.16 15.04 -0.70
CA SER A 117 -7.81 16.40 -0.27
C SER A 117 -9.02 17.10 0.31
N GLY A 118 -8.86 17.82 1.41
CA GLY A 118 -9.94 18.59 2.05
C GLY A 118 -9.44 19.41 3.23
N ILE A 119 -10.29 20.30 3.73
CA ILE A 119 -9.99 21.06 4.93
C ILE A 119 -10.35 20.23 6.16
N PHE A 120 -9.38 19.95 7.01
CA PHE A 120 -9.57 19.17 8.24
C PHE A 120 -10.29 19.99 9.32
N LYS A 121 -11.59 19.78 9.48
CA LYS A 121 -12.50 20.61 10.30
C LYS A 121 -12.92 20.02 11.63
N LYS A 122 -13.02 18.68 11.73
CA LYS A 122 -13.45 18.01 12.96
C LYS A 122 -12.51 16.84 13.28
N ASN A 123 -12.47 16.48 14.56
CA ASN A 123 -11.67 15.33 15.02
C ASN A 123 -11.97 14.07 14.20
N TRP A 124 -10.92 13.41 13.74
CA TRP A 124 -11.00 12.12 13.06
C TRP A 124 -10.00 11.15 13.69
N LEU A 125 -10.47 10.00 14.14
CA LEU A 125 -9.65 8.96 14.79
C LEU A 125 -8.87 9.46 16.04
N GLY A 126 -9.35 10.49 16.70
CA GLY A 126 -8.64 11.13 17.83
C GLY A 126 -7.65 12.23 17.42
N ILE A 127 -7.42 12.43 16.12
CA ILE A 127 -6.55 13.48 15.60
C ILE A 127 -7.29 14.83 15.64
N LYS A 128 -6.71 15.83 16.31
CA LYS A 128 -7.30 17.18 16.41
C LYS A 128 -7.22 17.91 15.06
N PRO A 129 -8.29 18.59 14.62
CA PRO A 129 -8.27 19.33 13.35
C PRO A 129 -7.34 20.54 13.42
N ASN A 130 -6.69 20.83 12.29
CA ASN A 130 -5.83 22.01 12.15
C ASN A 130 -6.51 23.17 11.36
N ASN A 131 -7.73 22.97 10.85
CA ASN A 131 -8.47 23.89 10.00
C ASN A 131 -7.73 24.31 8.71
N LYS A 132 -6.78 23.50 8.26
CA LYS A 132 -6.02 23.70 7.03
C LYS A 132 -6.36 22.60 6.03
N MET A 133 -6.01 22.85 4.77
CA MET A 133 -6.03 21.80 3.75
C MET A 133 -5.02 20.70 4.11
N VAL A 134 -5.45 19.46 4.01
CA VAL A 134 -4.63 18.26 4.17
C VAL A 134 -4.83 17.33 3.00
N ASN A 135 -3.86 16.46 2.78
CA ASN A 135 -3.86 15.43 1.75
C ASN A 135 -3.72 14.06 2.39
N LEU A 136 -4.74 13.21 2.24
CA LEU A 136 -4.69 11.82 2.71
C LEU A 136 -4.24 10.93 1.57
N ARG A 137 -3.07 10.33 1.69
CA ARG A 137 -2.59 9.30 0.75
C ARG A 137 -3.40 8.02 0.97
N CYS A 138 -4.14 7.61 -0.03
CA CYS A 138 -5.10 6.52 0.05
C CYS A 138 -4.81 5.48 -1.03
N CYS A 139 -4.59 4.24 -0.63
CA CYS A 139 -4.47 3.10 -1.51
C CYS A 139 -5.61 2.13 -1.23
N GLU A 140 -6.24 1.65 -2.28
CA GLU A 140 -7.42 0.81 -2.20
C GLU A 140 -7.33 -0.34 -3.20
N ILE A 141 -7.87 -1.50 -2.83
CA ILE A 141 -8.10 -2.63 -3.73
C ILE A 141 -9.51 -3.13 -3.50
N HIS A 142 -10.28 -3.21 -4.57
CA HIS A 142 -11.69 -3.60 -4.55
C HIS A 142 -11.91 -4.85 -5.39
N GLU A 143 -12.55 -5.87 -4.82
CA GLU A 143 -13.06 -7.02 -5.54
C GLU A 143 -14.45 -6.72 -6.08
N ILE A 144 -14.66 -7.04 -7.37
CA ILE A 144 -15.94 -6.85 -8.07
C ILE A 144 -16.58 -8.21 -8.34
N LYS A 145 -17.86 -8.33 -8.00
CA LYS A 145 -18.69 -9.47 -8.36
C LYS A 145 -20.12 -9.01 -8.66
N HIS A 146 -20.69 -9.42 -9.79
CA HIS A 146 -22.03 -9.03 -10.21
C HIS A 146 -22.25 -7.50 -10.18
N ASP A 147 -21.31 -6.74 -10.74
CA ASP A 147 -21.32 -5.27 -10.82
C ASP A 147 -21.28 -4.53 -9.47
N LYS A 148 -21.03 -5.23 -8.38
CA LYS A 148 -20.89 -4.65 -7.05
C LYS A 148 -19.52 -4.91 -6.47
N ILE A 149 -19.06 -4.03 -5.60
CA ILE A 149 -17.88 -4.25 -4.77
C ILE A 149 -18.30 -5.15 -3.61
N VAL A 150 -17.64 -6.31 -3.49
CA VAL A 150 -17.92 -7.33 -2.45
C VAL A 150 -16.84 -7.37 -1.37
N GLU A 151 -15.63 -6.89 -1.67
CA GLU A 151 -14.54 -6.77 -0.71
C GLU A 151 -13.71 -5.52 -1.02
N SER A 152 -13.26 -4.84 0.02
CA SER A 152 -12.40 -3.65 -0.08
C SER A 152 -11.26 -3.74 0.92
N HIS A 153 -10.05 -3.46 0.45
CA HIS A 153 -8.88 -3.22 1.30
C HIS A 153 -8.49 -1.76 1.14
N ILE A 154 -8.35 -1.04 2.26
CA ILE A 154 -8.14 0.42 2.27
C ILE A 154 -7.00 0.75 3.22
N LEU A 155 -5.91 1.32 2.71
CA LEU A 155 -4.82 1.90 3.48
C LEU A 155 -4.79 3.41 3.28
N ILE A 156 -5.06 4.16 4.35
CA ILE A 156 -4.78 5.60 4.44
C ILE A 156 -3.57 5.80 5.34
N ASP A 157 -2.61 6.59 4.88
CA ASP A 157 -1.44 6.95 5.68
C ASP A 157 -1.84 7.96 6.77
N VAL A 158 -2.34 7.42 7.88
CA VAL A 158 -2.78 8.25 9.02
C VAL A 158 -1.61 8.93 9.74
N MET A 159 -0.40 8.37 9.64
CA MET A 159 0.79 9.02 10.19
C MET A 159 1.08 10.33 9.45
N ASP A 160 0.88 10.34 8.12
CA ASP A 160 1.01 11.56 7.33
C ASP A 160 -0.01 12.63 7.76
N LEU A 161 -1.28 12.25 8.00
CA LEU A 161 -2.27 13.18 8.53
C LEU A 161 -1.85 13.77 9.88
N ILE A 162 -1.36 12.93 10.81
CA ILE A 162 -0.87 13.40 12.11
C ILE A 162 0.27 14.41 11.91
N PHE A 163 1.23 14.12 11.04
CA PHE A 163 2.35 15.03 10.74
C PHE A 163 1.88 16.35 10.12
N GLN A 164 0.88 16.32 9.23
CA GLN A 164 0.28 17.53 8.66
C GLN A 164 -0.43 18.41 9.70
N THR A 165 -0.80 17.87 10.86
CA THR A 165 -1.31 18.69 11.98
C THR A 165 -0.21 19.32 12.84
N GLY A 166 1.06 19.04 12.55
CA GLY A 166 2.23 19.53 13.29
C GLY A 166 2.60 18.68 14.50
N VAL A 167 2.00 17.49 14.64
CA VAL A 167 2.27 16.54 15.72
C VAL A 167 3.15 15.40 15.19
N PHE A 168 4.23 15.08 15.92
CA PHE A 168 5.18 14.04 15.53
C PHE A 168 5.34 13.01 16.67
N PRO A 169 4.43 12.01 16.75
CA PRO A 169 4.49 11.00 17.80
C PRO A 169 5.61 9.98 17.60
N ILE A 170 6.18 9.93 16.39
CA ILE A 170 7.33 9.11 16.01
C ILE A 170 8.43 9.99 15.43
N HIS A 171 9.60 9.42 15.20
CA HIS A 171 10.68 10.16 14.54
C HIS A 171 10.26 10.62 13.14
N LYS A 172 10.82 11.77 12.71
CA LYS A 172 10.71 12.20 11.32
C LYS A 172 11.31 11.14 10.40
N SER A 173 10.76 11.03 9.21
CA SER A 173 11.28 10.12 8.19
C SER A 173 12.76 10.35 7.90
N ARG A 174 13.47 9.29 7.56
CA ARG A 174 14.82 9.37 7.02
C ARG A 174 14.81 9.89 5.58
N GLY A 175 13.80 9.48 4.80
CA GLY A 175 13.51 10.01 3.47
C GLY A 175 12.69 11.30 3.51
N SER A 176 12.28 11.78 2.34
CA SER A 176 11.47 13.01 2.22
C SER A 176 10.04 12.76 2.65
N GLU A 177 9.53 13.58 3.56
CA GLU A 177 8.14 13.50 4.04
C GLU A 177 7.13 13.96 2.97
N GLY A 178 5.95 13.34 2.99
CA GLY A 178 4.76 13.82 2.28
C GLY A 178 4.83 13.79 0.75
N ILE A 179 5.88 13.24 0.14
CA ILE A 179 6.07 13.26 -1.31
C ILE A 179 5.55 11.94 -1.92
N TRP A 180 4.39 12.03 -2.59
CA TRP A 180 3.90 11.01 -3.50
C TRP A 180 3.50 11.69 -4.81
N LEU A 181 4.22 11.43 -5.89
CA LEU A 181 4.03 12.05 -7.19
C LEU A 181 3.17 11.15 -8.09
N ASN A 182 2.60 11.76 -9.12
CA ASN A 182 2.00 11.02 -10.23
C ASN A 182 3.09 10.28 -11.01
N PRO A 183 2.74 9.16 -11.68
CA PRO A 183 3.70 8.42 -12.52
C PRO A 183 4.37 9.33 -13.54
N ILE A 184 5.69 9.18 -13.68
CA ILE A 184 6.47 9.95 -14.66
C ILE A 184 6.14 9.50 -16.08
N ASN A 185 6.01 10.43 -16.99
CA ASN A 185 5.88 10.22 -18.45
C ASN A 185 4.71 9.31 -18.87
N THR A 186 3.72 9.08 -18.03
CA THR A 186 2.58 8.24 -18.37
C THR A 186 1.32 8.65 -17.62
N ASN A 187 0.16 8.30 -18.18
CA ASN A 187 -1.11 8.42 -17.50
C ASN A 187 -1.39 7.13 -16.70
N GLY A 188 -1.34 7.19 -15.37
CA GLY A 188 -1.59 6.06 -14.50
C GLY A 188 -3.08 5.75 -14.28
N VAL A 189 -3.99 6.62 -14.74
CA VAL A 189 -5.42 6.55 -14.40
C VAL A 189 -6.27 6.07 -15.57
N ASP A 190 -6.08 6.65 -16.74
CA ASP A 190 -6.90 6.39 -17.93
C ASP A 190 -6.02 5.88 -19.06
N PHE A 191 -5.70 4.60 -19.00
CA PHE A 191 -4.94 3.87 -19.99
C PHE A 191 -5.62 2.54 -20.32
N PHE A 192 -5.40 2.08 -21.54
CA PHE A 192 -5.94 0.82 -22.04
C PHE A 192 -4.80 0.00 -22.63
N GLU A 193 -4.43 -1.07 -21.93
CA GLU A 193 -3.43 -2.02 -22.45
C GLU A 193 -4.13 -3.13 -23.23
N LYS A 194 -3.77 -3.25 -24.49
CA LYS A 194 -4.33 -4.27 -25.40
C LYS A 194 -3.56 -5.58 -25.35
N ASN A 195 -2.27 -5.51 -24.99
CA ASN A 195 -1.40 -6.67 -24.99
C ASN A 195 -1.24 -7.24 -23.57
N PRO A 196 -1.88 -8.38 -23.26
CA PRO A 196 -1.78 -8.99 -21.94
C PRO A 196 -0.35 -9.43 -21.57
N GLU A 197 0.51 -9.71 -22.56
CA GLU A 197 1.90 -10.11 -22.30
C GLU A 197 2.73 -8.99 -21.67
N VAL A 198 2.43 -7.73 -21.99
CA VAL A 198 3.08 -6.57 -21.34
C VAL A 198 2.70 -6.53 -19.85
N SER A 199 1.43 -6.71 -19.56
CA SER A 199 0.90 -6.75 -18.18
C SER A 199 1.52 -7.89 -17.37
N LYS A 200 1.58 -9.09 -17.99
CA LYS A 200 2.18 -10.28 -17.39
C LYS A 200 3.68 -10.10 -17.14
N PHE A 201 4.43 -9.61 -18.13
CA PHE A 201 5.87 -9.36 -18.00
C PHE A 201 6.18 -8.43 -16.81
N ASN A 202 5.48 -7.33 -16.70
CA ASN A 202 5.69 -6.36 -15.63
C ASN A 202 5.29 -6.89 -14.24
N LEU A 203 4.21 -7.67 -14.15
CA LEU A 203 3.86 -8.36 -12.92
C LEU A 203 4.92 -9.39 -12.53
N ASP A 204 5.35 -10.26 -13.46
CA ASP A 204 6.37 -11.27 -13.21
C ASP A 204 7.70 -10.63 -12.77
N GLN A 205 8.06 -9.47 -13.33
CA GLN A 205 9.24 -8.72 -12.92
C GLN A 205 9.12 -8.23 -11.47
N GLY A 206 7.99 -7.63 -11.08
CA GLY A 206 7.72 -7.19 -9.70
C GLY A 206 7.77 -8.36 -8.72
N LEU A 207 7.12 -9.48 -9.05
CA LEU A 207 7.13 -10.70 -8.23
C LEU A 207 8.54 -11.29 -8.10
N THR A 208 9.32 -11.32 -9.19
CA THR A 208 10.70 -11.82 -9.15
C THR A 208 11.60 -10.93 -8.29
N MET A 209 11.46 -9.62 -8.40
CA MET A 209 12.15 -8.67 -7.52
C MET A 209 11.80 -8.96 -6.06
N GLN A 210 10.51 -9.09 -5.71
CA GLN A 210 10.09 -9.39 -4.34
C GLN A 210 10.61 -10.75 -3.85
N ARG A 211 10.64 -11.77 -4.70
CA ARG A 211 11.23 -13.09 -4.35
C ARG A 211 12.71 -12.94 -4.02
N SER A 212 13.44 -12.10 -4.73
CA SER A 212 14.85 -11.84 -4.45
C SER A 212 15.08 -11.28 -3.05
N LEU A 213 14.10 -10.53 -2.48
CA LEU A 213 14.19 -10.01 -1.11
C LEU A 213 14.30 -11.08 -0.02
N ASN A 214 13.94 -12.33 -0.32
CA ASN A 214 14.15 -13.47 0.58
C ASN A 214 15.63 -13.87 0.71
N ILE A 215 16.48 -13.48 -0.23
CA ILE A 215 17.92 -13.65 -0.12
C ILE A 215 18.39 -12.77 1.04
N LYS A 216 18.90 -13.41 2.09
CA LYS A 216 19.36 -12.69 3.29
C LYS A 216 20.86 -12.44 3.12
N PRO A 217 21.29 -11.15 3.10
CA PRO A 217 22.72 -10.89 3.33
C PRO A 217 23.07 -11.39 4.74
N GLU A 218 24.22 -11.98 4.91
CA GLU A 218 24.71 -12.41 6.23
C GLU A 218 24.79 -11.20 7.15
N LEU A 219 23.98 -11.19 8.23
CA LEU A 219 23.82 -10.04 9.12
C LEU A 219 24.66 -10.11 10.39
N ASP A 220 25.17 -11.31 10.76
CA ASP A 220 25.58 -11.59 12.14
C ASP A 220 26.94 -11.05 12.56
N SER A 221 27.70 -10.41 11.67
CA SER A 221 29.02 -9.86 12.00
C SER A 221 29.43 -8.62 11.19
N THR A 222 28.51 -7.95 10.53
CA THR A 222 28.82 -6.87 9.59
C THR A 222 28.49 -5.51 10.17
N SER A 223 29.38 -4.54 9.91
CA SER A 223 29.10 -3.12 10.14
C SER A 223 27.95 -2.63 9.28
N ASP A 224 27.35 -1.48 9.60
CA ASP A 224 26.30 -0.87 8.78
C ASP A 224 26.80 -0.59 7.35
N GLU A 225 28.06 -0.21 7.20
CA GLU A 225 28.68 0.03 5.89
C GLU A 225 28.78 -1.26 5.06
N ASP A 226 29.25 -2.36 5.65
CA ASP A 226 29.28 -3.67 4.96
C ASP A 226 27.90 -4.15 4.57
N LEU A 227 26.91 -3.97 5.45
CA LEU A 227 25.53 -4.35 5.16
C LEU A 227 24.95 -3.48 4.04
N LYS A 228 25.24 -2.17 4.03
CA LYS A 228 24.85 -1.27 2.95
C LYS A 228 25.43 -1.73 1.61
N LEU A 229 26.71 -2.02 1.53
CA LEU A 229 27.36 -2.51 0.32
C LEU A 229 26.73 -3.82 -0.18
N LYS A 230 26.48 -4.78 0.72
CA LYS A 230 25.78 -6.03 0.39
C LYS A 230 24.35 -5.81 -0.11
N LEU A 231 23.65 -4.78 0.39
CA LEU A 231 22.30 -4.44 -0.07
C LEU A 231 22.30 -3.74 -1.42
N LEU A 232 23.32 -2.97 -1.73
CA LEU A 232 23.51 -2.35 -3.05
C LEU A 232 23.88 -3.36 -4.13
N ASP A 233 24.64 -4.42 -3.77
CA ASP A 233 24.99 -5.55 -4.65
C ASP A 233 23.97 -6.71 -4.59
N HIS A 234 22.86 -6.51 -3.90
CA HIS A 234 21.82 -7.53 -3.75
C HIS A 234 21.10 -7.80 -5.08
N PRO A 235 20.68 -9.04 -5.39
CA PRO A 235 20.00 -9.38 -6.65
C PRO A 235 18.79 -8.52 -7.00
N GLN A 236 18.10 -7.93 -6.02
CA GLN A 236 17.04 -6.97 -6.29
C GLN A 236 17.49 -5.76 -7.12
N ALA A 237 18.78 -5.37 -7.06
CA ALA A 237 19.30 -4.19 -7.73
C ALA A 237 19.11 -4.25 -9.26
N GLU A 238 19.11 -5.46 -9.84
CA GLU A 238 18.93 -5.67 -11.28
C GLU A 238 17.54 -5.24 -11.78
N PHE A 239 16.54 -5.19 -10.88
CA PHE A 239 15.16 -4.86 -11.23
C PHE A 239 14.87 -3.36 -11.22
N TRP A 240 15.68 -2.57 -10.50
CA TRP A 240 15.45 -1.15 -10.33
C TRP A 240 16.05 -0.32 -11.47
N HIS A 241 15.27 0.65 -11.94
CA HIS A 241 15.77 1.65 -12.86
C HIS A 241 16.79 2.57 -12.14
N GLU A 242 17.82 3.07 -12.84
CA GLU A 242 18.85 3.95 -12.23
C GLU A 242 18.28 5.20 -11.56
N LYS A 243 17.18 5.75 -12.12
CA LYS A 243 16.44 6.91 -11.60
C LYS A 243 15.19 6.50 -10.80
N MET A 244 15.21 5.37 -10.14
CA MET A 244 14.04 4.90 -9.38
C MET A 244 13.65 5.84 -8.24
N ILE A 245 12.36 5.84 -7.91
CA ILE A 245 11.82 6.48 -6.72
C ILE A 245 11.01 5.45 -5.95
N TRP A 246 11.26 5.36 -4.65
CA TRP A 246 10.50 4.57 -3.71
C TRP A 246 9.69 5.51 -2.81
N TYR A 247 8.37 5.48 -2.92
CA TYR A 247 7.44 6.31 -2.15
C TYR A 247 6.97 5.56 -0.92
N GLY A 248 7.64 5.76 0.21
CA GLY A 248 7.27 5.15 1.49
C GLY A 248 6.22 5.94 2.26
N PRO A 249 5.62 5.32 3.31
CA PRO A 249 4.71 6.00 4.22
C PRO A 249 5.45 6.98 5.13
N SER A 250 4.70 7.86 5.80
CA SER A 250 5.27 8.74 6.82
C SER A 250 5.89 7.96 7.97
N GLY A 251 7.03 8.44 8.46
CA GLY A 251 7.92 7.74 9.38
C GLY A 251 9.08 7.02 8.66
N ILE A 252 8.93 6.67 7.38
CA ILE A 252 10.01 6.16 6.53
C ILE A 252 10.39 7.21 5.47
N GLY A 253 9.39 7.73 4.75
CA GLY A 253 9.54 8.76 3.74
C GLY A 253 9.93 8.25 2.36
N THR A 254 9.99 9.16 1.41
CA THR A 254 10.32 8.89 0.01
C THR A 254 11.83 8.92 -0.21
N ALA A 255 12.33 7.96 -0.97
CA ALA A 255 13.73 7.82 -1.32
C ALA A 255 13.96 7.87 -2.84
N ARG A 256 15.06 8.49 -3.24
CA ARG A 256 15.53 8.54 -4.62
C ARG A 256 16.73 7.62 -4.78
N SER A 257 16.83 6.89 -5.90
CA SER A 257 17.86 5.90 -6.24
C SER A 257 17.86 4.66 -5.32
N LEU A 258 18.51 3.59 -5.77
CA LEU A 258 18.70 2.38 -4.97
C LEU A 258 19.46 2.68 -3.66
N GLU A 259 20.47 3.54 -3.72
CA GLU A 259 21.23 3.93 -2.53
C GLU A 259 20.33 4.61 -1.49
N GLY A 260 19.55 5.63 -1.89
CA GLY A 260 18.62 6.29 -0.97
C GLY A 260 17.54 5.33 -0.43
N PHE A 261 17.08 4.37 -1.21
CA PHE A 261 16.15 3.33 -0.77
C PHE A 261 16.82 2.39 0.27
N VAL A 262 18.07 2.00 0.03
CA VAL A 262 18.84 1.21 0.99
C VAL A 262 19.03 1.97 2.30
N ASP A 263 19.49 3.21 2.25
CA ASP A 263 19.77 4.01 3.45
C ASP A 263 18.53 4.34 4.27
N ASN A 264 17.44 4.73 3.61
CA ASN A 264 16.25 5.23 4.30
C ASN A 264 15.28 4.12 4.71
N HIS A 265 15.29 2.98 4.02
CA HIS A 265 14.34 1.91 4.27
C HIS A 265 15.00 0.56 4.51
N GLN A 266 15.77 0.01 3.56
CA GLN A 266 16.15 -1.40 3.63
C GLN A 266 17.10 -1.72 4.77
N LEU A 267 18.12 -0.88 4.98
CA LEU A 267 19.10 -1.07 6.06
C LEU A 267 18.41 -1.05 7.43
N PRO A 268 17.69 0.03 7.83
CA PRO A 268 16.98 0.04 9.11
C PRO A 268 15.91 -1.02 9.23
N PHE A 269 15.19 -1.33 8.14
CA PHE A 269 14.15 -2.36 8.13
C PHE A 269 14.74 -3.76 8.40
N ARG A 270 15.83 -4.13 7.72
CA ARG A 270 16.48 -5.43 7.90
C ARG A 270 17.12 -5.60 9.26
N LYS A 271 17.64 -4.53 9.84
CA LYS A 271 18.17 -4.52 11.22
C LYS A 271 17.06 -4.71 12.25
N THR A 272 15.91 -4.10 12.02
CA THR A 272 14.78 -4.12 12.97
C THR A 272 13.97 -5.40 12.91
N PHE A 273 13.56 -5.80 11.71
CA PHE A 273 12.65 -6.93 11.55
C PHE A 273 13.43 -8.23 11.34
N LYS A 274 13.55 -9.01 12.41
CA LYS A 274 14.23 -10.30 12.41
C LYS A 274 13.27 -11.43 12.07
N GLU A 275 13.80 -12.59 11.68
CA GLU A 275 13.04 -13.81 11.38
C GLU A 275 11.88 -13.55 10.39
N ARG A 276 12.14 -12.71 9.38
CA ARG A 276 11.12 -12.32 8.40
C ARG A 276 10.63 -13.55 7.61
N ASN A 277 9.31 -13.63 7.51
CA ASN A 277 8.62 -14.55 6.62
C ASN A 277 7.67 -13.74 5.73
N TYR A 278 8.05 -13.58 4.46
CA TYR A 278 7.34 -12.73 3.52
C TYR A 278 6.10 -13.42 2.93
N TRP A 279 6.06 -14.74 2.86
CA TRP A 279 5.08 -15.45 2.04
C TRP A 279 4.21 -16.44 2.81
N LYS A 280 4.42 -16.57 4.11
CA LYS A 280 3.66 -17.54 4.91
C LYS A 280 2.15 -17.29 4.84
N LEU A 281 1.75 -16.03 4.72
CA LEU A 281 0.34 -15.62 4.74
C LEU A 281 -0.22 -15.34 3.33
N GLY A 282 0.67 -15.21 2.32
CA GLY A 282 0.32 -15.03 0.91
C GLY A 282 -0.19 -13.64 0.55
N HIS A 283 -0.20 -13.36 -0.74
CA HIS A 283 -0.88 -12.18 -1.27
C HIS A 283 -2.38 -12.42 -1.40
N TYR A 284 -3.17 -11.37 -1.22
CA TYR A 284 -4.59 -11.36 -1.57
C TYR A 284 -4.83 -10.68 -2.93
N SER A 285 -3.81 -10.05 -3.52
CA SER A 285 -3.86 -9.40 -4.82
C SER A 285 -2.49 -9.43 -5.49
N GLU A 286 -2.47 -9.81 -6.77
CA GLU A 286 -1.33 -9.72 -7.70
C GLU A 286 -1.89 -9.34 -9.07
N LEU A 287 -1.70 -8.09 -9.50
CA LEU A 287 -2.27 -7.56 -10.73
C LEU A 287 -1.20 -6.98 -11.64
N GLY A 288 -1.31 -7.23 -12.94
CA GLY A 288 -0.55 -6.57 -13.98
C GLY A 288 -1.49 -5.86 -14.96
N ASP A 289 -1.19 -4.60 -15.29
CA ASP A 289 -1.99 -3.78 -16.21
C ASP A 289 -1.10 -2.79 -16.96
N GLY A 290 -0.66 -3.18 -18.15
CA GLY A 290 0.27 -2.41 -18.95
C GLY A 290 1.60 -2.16 -18.26
N LYS A 291 1.99 -0.90 -18.16
CA LYS A 291 3.21 -0.46 -17.45
C LYS A 291 3.11 -0.51 -15.91
N PHE A 292 2.02 -1.02 -15.37
CA PHE A 292 1.81 -1.05 -13.94
C PHE A 292 1.64 -2.47 -13.41
N SER A 293 2.11 -2.71 -12.19
CA SER A 293 1.78 -3.92 -11.44
C SER A 293 1.49 -3.59 -9.97
N LEU A 294 0.78 -4.49 -9.31
CA LEU A 294 0.35 -4.37 -7.93
C LEU A 294 0.49 -5.72 -7.24
N THR A 295 1.06 -5.71 -6.06
CA THR A 295 1.00 -6.85 -5.12
C THR A 295 0.55 -6.37 -3.76
N ALA A 296 -0.19 -7.20 -3.02
CA ALA A 296 -0.66 -6.80 -1.70
C ALA A 296 -0.87 -7.99 -0.76
N GLY A 297 -0.49 -7.81 0.49
CA GLY A 297 -0.67 -8.79 1.56
C GLY A 297 -1.33 -8.18 2.80
N TRP A 298 -2.28 -8.94 3.36
CA TRP A 298 -3.03 -8.54 4.55
C TRP A 298 -3.11 -9.68 5.58
N HIS A 299 -1.98 -10.19 5.99
CA HIS A 299 -0.65 -9.60 6.21
C HIS A 299 0.37 -10.06 5.16
N SER A 300 1.24 -9.15 4.74
CA SER A 300 2.31 -9.43 3.76
C SER A 300 3.54 -10.04 4.40
N ILE A 301 3.89 -9.59 5.59
CA ILE A 301 5.13 -9.96 6.29
C ILE A 301 4.79 -10.30 7.74
N GLN A 302 5.45 -11.34 8.26
CA GLN A 302 5.54 -11.65 9.67
C GLN A 302 7.00 -11.57 10.10
N ALA A 303 7.30 -10.93 11.24
CA ALA A 303 8.66 -10.76 11.73
C ALA A 303 8.70 -10.56 13.25
N LYS A 304 9.90 -10.59 13.84
CA LYS A 304 10.15 -10.11 15.21
C LYS A 304 10.71 -8.69 15.20
N TYR A 305 10.21 -7.84 16.07
CA TYR A 305 10.72 -6.47 16.27
C TYR A 305 11.96 -6.51 17.17
N GLY A 306 13.14 -6.52 16.56
CA GLY A 306 14.41 -6.85 17.23
C GLY A 306 15.46 -5.74 17.30
N SER A 307 15.13 -4.48 16.96
CA SER A 307 16.05 -3.34 17.01
C SER A 307 15.29 -2.02 17.19
N ASN A 308 15.97 -0.97 17.57
CA ASN A 308 15.43 0.39 17.67
C ASN A 308 15.75 1.29 16.45
N ASP A 309 16.28 0.72 15.38
CA ASP A 309 16.69 1.52 14.21
C ASP A 309 15.51 2.03 13.38
N TRP A 310 14.39 1.34 13.45
CA TRP A 310 13.19 1.67 12.69
C TRP A 310 12.20 2.42 13.56
N LEU A 311 11.77 3.61 13.14
CA LEU A 311 10.86 4.52 13.85
C LEU A 311 11.32 4.95 15.26
N GLY A 312 12.51 4.55 15.70
CA GLY A 312 13.14 4.99 16.96
C GLY A 312 12.60 4.36 18.25
N TYR A 313 11.77 3.32 18.16
CA TYR A 313 11.25 2.62 19.34
C TYR A 313 12.14 1.46 19.75
N PRO A 314 12.31 1.21 21.07
CA PRO A 314 13.19 0.16 21.56
C PRO A 314 12.68 -1.24 21.16
N GLN A 315 13.62 -2.15 20.95
CA GLN A 315 13.32 -3.55 20.67
C GLN A 315 12.54 -4.19 21.84
N ASN A 316 11.62 -5.07 21.50
CA ASN A 316 10.87 -5.87 22.49
C ASN A 316 10.66 -7.33 22.09
N ASN A 317 11.24 -7.73 20.95
CA ASN A 317 11.17 -9.08 20.38
C ASN A 317 9.74 -9.62 20.12
N LYS A 318 8.75 -8.73 20.07
CA LYS A 318 7.37 -9.12 19.74
C LYS A 318 7.25 -9.52 18.29
N ASN A 319 6.38 -10.49 18.04
CA ASN A 319 5.97 -10.83 16.69
C ASN A 319 5.06 -9.72 16.16
N VAL A 320 5.33 -9.29 14.94
CA VAL A 320 4.55 -8.29 14.23
C VAL A 320 4.16 -8.81 12.85
N THR A 321 3.03 -8.36 12.36
CA THR A 321 2.56 -8.56 11.01
C THR A 321 2.37 -7.21 10.31
N MET A 322 2.50 -7.19 8.98
CA MET A 322 2.44 -5.95 8.22
C MET A 322 1.35 -6.02 7.14
N ARG A 323 0.47 -5.03 7.13
CA ARG A 323 -0.47 -4.77 6.05
C ARG A 323 0.22 -3.86 5.04
N VAL A 324 0.40 -4.34 3.82
CA VAL A 324 1.20 -3.65 2.79
C VAL A 324 0.52 -3.79 1.44
N MET A 325 0.58 -2.73 0.65
CA MET A 325 0.31 -2.75 -0.78
C MET A 325 1.56 -2.21 -1.50
N ASP A 326 1.91 -2.81 -2.62
CA ASP A 326 3.03 -2.39 -3.46
C ASP A 326 2.52 -2.10 -4.86
N PHE A 327 2.52 -0.83 -5.25
CA PHE A 327 2.20 -0.41 -6.61
C PHE A 327 3.49 -0.08 -7.35
N TYR A 328 3.67 -0.64 -8.53
CA TYR A 328 4.85 -0.44 -9.34
C TYR A 328 4.51 0.21 -10.68
N HIS A 329 5.35 1.15 -11.11
CA HIS A 329 5.42 1.64 -12.47
C HIS A 329 6.70 1.13 -13.12
N HIS A 330 6.57 0.49 -14.27
CA HIS A 330 7.66 -0.07 -15.04
C HIS A 330 7.96 0.82 -16.25
N ASP A 331 9.21 1.17 -16.44
CA ASP A 331 9.68 1.94 -17.58
C ASP A 331 11.05 1.39 -18.04
N GLU A 332 11.27 1.33 -19.37
CA GLU A 332 12.49 0.77 -19.97
C GLU A 332 12.84 -0.65 -19.46
N GLY A 333 11.81 -1.47 -19.19
CA GLY A 333 11.98 -2.85 -18.72
C GLY A 333 12.46 -2.96 -17.27
N LYS A 334 12.32 -1.90 -16.46
CA LYS A 334 12.71 -1.86 -15.04
C LYS A 334 11.67 -1.17 -14.17
N ILE A 335 11.70 -1.41 -12.87
CA ILE A 335 10.85 -0.74 -11.89
C ILE A 335 11.36 0.70 -11.72
N ARG A 336 10.56 1.65 -12.18
CA ARG A 336 10.87 3.08 -12.19
C ARG A 336 10.37 3.80 -10.95
N GLU A 337 9.19 3.41 -10.48
CA GLU A 337 8.53 3.98 -9.33
C GLU A 337 7.81 2.89 -8.54
N ASN A 338 7.84 3.00 -7.23
CA ASN A 338 7.14 2.06 -6.35
C ASN A 338 6.49 2.83 -5.19
N TRP A 339 5.17 2.79 -5.09
CA TRP A 339 4.38 3.36 -3.98
C TRP A 339 4.05 2.25 -3.00
N VAL A 340 4.46 2.42 -1.75
CA VAL A 340 4.37 1.37 -0.73
C VAL A 340 3.66 1.90 0.53
N PRO A 341 2.33 1.94 0.57
CA PRO A 341 1.62 2.15 1.82
C PRO A 341 1.84 0.96 2.76
N ILE A 342 2.22 1.27 4.00
CA ILE A 342 2.36 0.32 5.09
C ILE A 342 1.53 0.85 6.26
N ASP A 343 0.75 -0.01 6.91
CA ASP A 343 -0.01 0.37 8.11
C ASP A 343 0.93 0.51 9.33
N ILE A 344 1.63 1.65 9.40
CA ILE A 344 2.62 1.96 10.45
C ILE A 344 1.96 1.94 11.83
N ALA A 345 0.77 2.53 11.96
CA ALA A 345 0.05 2.57 13.22
C ALA A 345 -0.32 1.16 13.74
N HIS A 346 -0.65 0.24 12.82
CA HIS A 346 -0.90 -1.17 13.16
C HIS A 346 0.37 -1.89 13.64
N ILE A 347 1.52 -1.65 13.02
CA ILE A 347 2.80 -2.23 13.46
C ILE A 347 3.14 -1.73 14.86
N LEU A 348 3.07 -0.41 15.09
CA LEU A 348 3.36 0.19 16.38
C LEU A 348 2.44 -0.33 17.49
N LYS A 349 1.15 -0.50 17.19
CA LYS A 349 0.19 -1.07 18.16
C LYS A 349 0.59 -2.47 18.63
N GLN A 350 1.15 -3.30 17.73
CA GLN A 350 1.60 -4.66 18.08
C GLN A 350 2.83 -4.68 18.98
N ILE A 351 3.60 -3.60 19.02
CA ILE A 351 4.75 -3.42 19.93
C ILE A 351 4.43 -2.54 21.14
N ASP A 352 3.13 -2.41 21.50
CA ASP A 352 2.59 -1.63 22.63
C ASP A 352 2.70 -0.11 22.49
N ILE A 353 2.90 0.39 21.29
CA ILE A 353 2.93 1.83 21.00
C ILE A 353 1.62 2.23 20.33
N ASP A 354 0.71 2.84 21.07
CA ASP A 354 -0.54 3.36 20.53
C ASP A 354 -0.40 4.85 20.20
N VAL A 355 -0.19 5.15 18.92
CA VAL A 355 -0.02 6.53 18.44
C VAL A 355 -1.27 7.38 18.68
N PHE A 356 -2.47 6.78 18.64
CA PHE A 356 -3.71 7.50 18.88
C PHE A 356 -3.90 7.86 20.35
N ASP A 357 -3.41 7.05 21.27
CA ASP A 357 -3.39 7.40 22.71
C ASP A 357 -2.29 8.41 23.02
N MET A 358 -1.18 8.38 22.31
CA MET A 358 -0.11 9.38 22.46
C MET A 358 -0.59 10.78 22.07
N ILE A 359 -1.22 10.92 20.89
CA ILE A 359 -1.67 12.23 20.39
C ILE A 359 -2.82 12.84 21.18
N LYS A 360 -3.59 12.04 21.93
CA LYS A 360 -4.63 12.56 22.87
C LYS A 360 -4.02 13.33 24.04
N LYS A 361 -2.78 13.01 24.39
CA LYS A 361 -2.05 13.63 25.51
C LYS A 361 -1.27 14.87 25.09
N LEU A 362 -1.14 15.11 23.79
CA LEU A 362 -0.53 16.28 23.16
C LEU A 362 -1.61 17.29 22.77
#